data_d1884771272196ec546bf45d3fb3683e
#
_entry.id   d1884771272196ec546bf45d3fb3683e
#
_cell.length_a   1.000
_cell.length_b   1.000
_cell.length_c   1.000
_cell.angle_alpha   90.00
_cell.angle_beta   90.00
_cell.angle_gamma   90.00
#
_symmetry.space_group_name_H-M   'P 1'
#
loop_
_entity.id
_entity.type
_entity.pdbx_description
1 polymer ?
#
loop_
_entity_poly.entity_id
_entity_poly.type
_entity_poly.pdbx_seq_one_letter_code
_entity_poly.pdbx_strand_id
1 'polypeptide(L)'
;MLFRSVHDIHGIGVYQGIEKMTIGETTKDMIVIAYQGDDRLYLPVDQMGSIQAYIGTGGDRKPKVNTLGRPDWAKTKARAKKAVEDMADELIALYAARRSRPGYVFGKDTSWQREFEDAFPYEETDDQLRCIEEIKADMEKPVPMDRLLCGDVGYGKTEVALRAAFKAVMDSKQVALLVPTTILAQQHYETMRSRFARYPITVEVMSRFRTPKEQKAVLADLAAGRVDVVVGTHPAGDRKSVV
;
A
#
# COMPACT_ATOMS: atom_id res chain seq x y z
N MET A 1 28.40 -10.86 15.00
CA MET A 1 27.13 -11.42 14.52
C MET A 1 27.21 -11.51 13.00
N LEU A 2 27.13 -12.72 12.44
CA LEU A 2 27.21 -12.91 10.99
C LEU A 2 25.86 -12.61 10.35
N PHE A 3 25.76 -11.62 9.48
CA PHE A 3 24.54 -11.29 8.75
C PHE A 3 24.81 -11.21 7.24
N ARG A 4 23.77 -11.40 6.43
CA ARG A 4 23.89 -11.22 4.99
C ARG A 4 23.91 -9.74 4.65
N SER A 5 24.86 -9.36 3.80
CA SER A 5 25.03 -8.03 3.27
C SER A 5 24.88 -8.04 1.75
N VAL A 6 24.44 -6.95 1.20
CA VAL A 6 24.33 -6.72 -0.24
C VAL A 6 25.35 -5.66 -0.63
N HIS A 7 26.26 -6.03 -1.52
CA HIS A 7 27.19 -5.08 -2.16
C HIS A 7 26.65 -4.68 -3.52
N ASP A 8 26.71 -3.41 -3.85
CA ASP A 8 26.12 -2.86 -5.09
C ASP A 8 26.58 -3.55 -6.37
N ILE A 9 27.87 -3.95 -6.44
CA ILE A 9 28.47 -4.57 -7.61
C ILE A 9 28.52 -6.10 -7.50
N HIS A 10 28.82 -6.62 -6.32
CA HIS A 10 29.13 -8.05 -6.12
C HIS A 10 27.94 -8.87 -5.58
N GLY A 11 26.86 -8.22 -5.17
CA GLY A 11 25.65 -8.90 -4.73
C GLY A 11 25.70 -9.37 -3.28
N ILE A 12 25.01 -10.46 -3.00
CA ILE A 12 24.76 -10.96 -1.65
C ILE A 12 25.96 -11.77 -1.17
N GLY A 13 26.57 -11.33 -0.05
CA GLY A 13 27.61 -12.02 0.68
C GLY A 13 27.27 -12.14 2.15
N VAL A 14 28.19 -12.66 2.94
CA VAL A 14 28.08 -12.80 4.40
C VAL A 14 29.15 -11.92 5.05
N TYR A 15 28.71 -10.91 5.80
CA TYR A 15 29.61 -10.07 6.58
C TYR A 15 30.33 -10.89 7.64
N GLN A 16 31.66 -10.81 7.65
CA GLN A 16 32.53 -11.55 8.58
C GLN A 16 33.08 -10.68 9.72
N GLY A 17 33.15 -9.37 9.50
CA GLY A 17 33.73 -8.44 10.45
C GLY A 17 34.64 -7.41 9.79
N ILE A 18 35.45 -6.75 10.60
CA ILE A 18 36.49 -5.82 10.18
C ILE A 18 37.83 -6.41 10.55
N GLU A 19 38.77 -6.46 9.60
CA GLU A 19 40.12 -6.94 9.77
C GLU A 19 41.12 -5.85 9.39
N LYS A 20 42.24 -5.76 10.12
CA LYS A 20 43.32 -4.87 9.74
C LYS A 20 44.19 -5.52 8.69
N MET A 21 44.37 -4.87 7.57
CA MET A 21 45.23 -5.31 6.50
C MET A 21 46.34 -4.30 6.25
N THR A 22 47.56 -4.78 6.16
CA THR A 22 48.71 -3.96 5.75
C THR A 22 48.96 -4.14 4.27
N ILE A 23 48.81 -3.07 3.51
CA ILE A 23 49.07 -3.02 2.07
C ILE A 23 50.25 -2.06 1.84
N GLY A 24 51.40 -2.63 1.54
CA GLY A 24 52.64 -1.87 1.52
C GLY A 24 53.04 -1.37 2.90
N GLU A 25 53.25 -0.07 3.07
CA GLU A 25 53.57 0.58 4.36
C GLU A 25 52.33 1.07 5.13
N THR A 26 51.11 0.91 4.58
CA THR A 26 49.89 1.47 5.16
C THR A 26 49.00 0.37 5.71
N THR A 27 48.61 0.47 6.97
CA THR A 27 47.61 -0.42 7.60
C THR A 27 46.24 0.26 7.54
N LYS A 28 45.24 -0.46 6.99
CA LYS A 28 43.85 -0.01 6.89
C LYS A 28 42.89 -1.02 7.49
N ASP A 29 41.80 -0.53 8.05
CA ASP A 29 40.67 -1.36 8.47
C ASP A 29 39.82 -1.72 7.24
N MET A 30 39.62 -3.03 7.02
CA MET A 30 38.90 -3.59 5.90
C MET A 30 37.68 -4.35 6.37
N ILE A 31 36.56 -4.09 5.76
CA ILE A 31 35.33 -4.89 5.91
C ILE A 31 35.52 -6.18 5.11
N VAL A 32 35.26 -7.32 5.75
CA VAL A 32 35.39 -8.64 5.12
C VAL A 32 34.00 -9.21 4.83
N ILE A 33 33.77 -9.55 3.56
CA ILE A 33 32.54 -10.17 3.10
C ILE A 33 32.89 -11.48 2.41
N ALA A 34 32.37 -12.60 2.94
CA ALA A 34 32.53 -13.92 2.33
C ALA A 34 31.47 -14.17 1.26
N TYR A 35 31.90 -14.73 0.15
CA TYR A 35 31.07 -15.14 -0.98
C TYR A 35 31.08 -16.66 -1.15
N GLN A 36 30.42 -17.19 -2.16
CA GLN A 36 30.37 -18.61 -2.43
C GLN A 36 31.75 -19.11 -2.90
N GLY A 37 32.25 -20.23 -2.33
CA GLY A 37 33.50 -20.86 -2.75
C GLY A 37 34.74 -20.26 -2.10
N ASP A 38 34.71 -19.92 -0.83
CA ASP A 38 35.83 -19.36 -0.05
C ASP A 38 36.36 -18.00 -0.53
N ASP A 39 35.73 -17.39 -1.53
CA ASP A 39 36.07 -16.06 -1.99
C ASP A 39 35.74 -15.01 -0.93
N ARG A 40 36.63 -14.05 -0.74
CA ARG A 40 36.45 -12.94 0.19
C ARG A 40 36.66 -11.60 -0.51
N LEU A 41 35.78 -10.66 -0.25
CA LEU A 41 35.92 -9.27 -0.64
C LEU A 41 36.41 -8.48 0.56
N TYR A 42 37.50 -7.76 0.40
CA TYR A 42 38.03 -6.83 1.37
C TYR A 42 37.73 -5.42 0.88
N LEU A 43 36.90 -4.70 1.63
CA LEU A 43 36.46 -3.37 1.30
C LEU A 43 36.94 -2.37 2.35
N PRO A 44 37.63 -1.28 1.99
CA PRO A 44 37.98 -0.22 2.93
C PRO A 44 36.75 0.32 3.66
N VAL A 45 36.89 0.65 4.97
CA VAL A 45 35.75 1.14 5.78
C VAL A 45 35.18 2.44 5.23
N ASP A 46 35.97 3.27 4.57
CA ASP A 46 35.52 4.48 3.90
C ASP A 46 34.54 4.21 2.72
N GLN A 47 34.49 2.99 2.20
CA GLN A 47 33.55 2.54 1.17
C GLN A 47 32.33 1.78 1.73
N MET A 48 32.07 1.86 3.04
CA MET A 48 30.94 1.17 3.69
C MET A 48 29.58 1.55 3.08
N GLY A 49 29.46 2.73 2.48
CA GLY A 49 28.24 3.16 1.78
C GLY A 49 27.81 2.27 0.61
N SER A 50 28.71 1.43 0.06
CA SER A 50 28.41 0.47 -1.02
C SER A 50 27.81 -0.85 -0.51
N ILE A 51 27.65 -1.02 0.83
CA ILE A 51 27.14 -2.22 1.47
C ILE A 51 25.88 -1.89 2.26
N GLN A 52 24.87 -2.73 2.12
CA GLN A 52 23.64 -2.64 2.92
C GLN A 52 23.34 -3.98 3.58
N ALA A 53 22.71 -3.95 4.77
CA ALA A 53 22.20 -5.17 5.38
C ALA A 53 21.09 -5.75 4.48
N TYR A 54 21.12 -7.07 4.26
CA TYR A 54 20.04 -7.72 3.54
C TYR A 54 18.78 -7.74 4.41
N ILE A 55 17.74 -7.06 3.95
CA ILE A 55 16.42 -7.05 4.55
C ILE A 55 15.53 -7.99 3.71
N GLY A 56 15.25 -9.18 4.26
CA GLY A 56 14.40 -10.17 3.59
C GLY A 56 12.92 -9.81 3.68
N THR A 57 12.11 -10.37 2.79
CA THR A 57 10.64 -10.20 2.75
C THR A 57 9.88 -11.04 3.80
N GLY A 58 10.49 -11.31 4.97
CA GLY A 58 9.79 -11.94 6.11
C GLY A 58 9.59 -13.46 6.03
N GLY A 59 10.26 -14.18 5.14
CA GLY A 59 10.24 -15.65 5.08
C GLY A 59 11.54 -16.26 5.58
N ASP A 60 11.47 -17.48 6.13
CA ASP A 60 12.61 -18.26 6.64
C ASP A 60 13.70 -18.61 5.58
N ARG A 61 13.48 -18.30 4.32
CA ARG A 61 14.42 -18.60 3.24
C ARG A 61 15.53 -17.55 3.19
N LYS A 62 16.69 -17.96 3.66
CA LYS A 62 17.93 -17.17 3.50
C LYS A 62 18.30 -17.10 2.00
N PRO A 63 18.56 -15.90 1.43
CA PRO A 63 18.96 -15.79 0.03
C PRO A 63 20.26 -16.54 -0.24
N LYS A 64 20.41 -17.01 -1.47
CA LYS A 64 21.65 -17.64 -1.91
C LYS A 64 22.78 -16.60 -1.98
N VAL A 65 23.95 -16.95 -1.47
CA VAL A 65 25.15 -16.11 -1.58
C VAL A 65 25.64 -16.13 -3.02
N ASN A 66 26.05 -14.98 -3.54
CA ASN A 66 26.58 -14.85 -4.90
C ASN A 66 28.04 -15.36 -5.00
N THR A 67 28.52 -15.58 -6.20
CA THR A 67 29.92 -15.88 -6.51
C THR A 67 30.61 -14.63 -7.04
N LEU A 68 31.79 -14.29 -6.55
CA LEU A 68 32.56 -13.15 -7.04
C LEU A 68 32.92 -13.32 -8.54
N GLY A 69 32.92 -12.22 -9.27
CA GLY A 69 33.33 -12.21 -10.68
C GLY A 69 32.31 -12.81 -11.65
N ARG A 70 31.17 -13.32 -11.20
CA ARG A 70 30.11 -13.83 -12.08
C ARG A 70 29.05 -12.77 -12.40
N PRO A 71 28.47 -12.79 -13.61
CA PRO A 71 27.46 -11.80 -14.03
C PRO A 71 26.07 -12.02 -13.40
N ASP A 72 25.92 -12.98 -12.49
CA ASP A 72 24.61 -13.38 -11.95
C ASP A 72 23.91 -12.24 -11.22
N TRP A 73 24.66 -11.43 -10.46
CA TRP A 73 24.13 -10.26 -9.78
C TRP A 73 23.70 -9.16 -10.75
N ALA A 74 24.50 -8.89 -11.75
CA ALA A 74 24.14 -7.91 -12.81
C ALA A 74 22.87 -8.35 -13.55
N LYS A 75 22.72 -9.64 -13.86
CA LYS A 75 21.49 -10.19 -14.45
C LYS A 75 20.29 -10.06 -13.53
N THR A 76 20.48 -10.29 -12.22
CA THR A 76 19.41 -10.14 -11.23
C THR A 76 18.94 -8.69 -11.13
N LYS A 77 19.88 -7.73 -11.08
CA LYS A 77 19.56 -6.29 -11.09
C LYS A 77 18.84 -5.87 -12.37
N ALA A 78 19.36 -6.30 -13.53
CA ALA A 78 18.74 -5.98 -14.83
C ALA A 78 17.29 -6.53 -14.91
N ARG A 79 17.05 -7.76 -14.42
CA ARG A 79 15.70 -8.34 -14.37
C ARG A 79 14.79 -7.56 -13.43
N ALA A 80 15.28 -7.19 -12.23
CA ALA A 80 14.51 -6.40 -11.29
C ALA A 80 14.19 -5.01 -11.85
N LYS A 81 15.17 -4.34 -12.49
CA LYS A 81 14.97 -3.04 -13.14
C LYS A 81 13.90 -3.13 -14.22
N LYS A 82 13.99 -4.13 -15.09
CA LYS A 82 13.00 -4.34 -16.15
C LYS A 82 11.59 -4.58 -15.57
N ALA A 83 11.47 -5.39 -14.52
CA ALA A 83 10.18 -5.63 -13.89
C ALA A 83 9.57 -4.35 -13.28
N VAL A 84 10.39 -3.44 -12.76
CA VAL A 84 9.94 -2.12 -12.28
C VAL A 84 9.51 -1.21 -13.43
N GLU A 85 10.26 -1.22 -14.54
CA GLU A 85 9.92 -0.49 -15.77
C GLU A 85 8.58 -0.98 -16.35
N ASP A 86 8.41 -2.31 -16.48
CA ASP A 86 7.17 -2.92 -16.97
C ASP A 86 5.96 -2.53 -16.07
N MET A 87 6.13 -2.56 -14.73
CA MET A 87 5.09 -2.11 -13.80
C MET A 87 4.78 -0.60 -13.92
N ALA A 88 5.80 0.23 -14.14
CA ALA A 88 5.60 1.66 -14.34
C ALA A 88 4.80 1.94 -15.61
N ASP A 89 5.08 1.25 -16.70
CA ASP A 89 4.35 1.37 -17.97
C ASP A 89 2.87 0.94 -17.82
N GLU A 90 2.61 -0.17 -17.11
CA GLU A 90 1.25 -0.60 -16.79
C GLU A 90 0.49 0.45 -15.96
N LEU A 91 1.14 1.04 -14.95
CA LEU A 91 0.54 2.10 -14.13
C LEU A 91 0.25 3.35 -14.95
N ILE A 92 1.17 3.79 -15.80
CA ILE A 92 0.97 4.96 -16.68
C ILE A 92 -0.21 4.71 -17.61
N ALA A 93 -0.30 3.52 -18.22
CA ALA A 93 -1.42 3.17 -19.08
C ALA A 93 -2.77 3.17 -18.31
N LEU A 94 -2.78 2.64 -17.08
CA LEU A 94 -3.95 2.65 -16.20
C LEU A 94 -4.38 4.08 -15.84
N TYR A 95 -3.45 4.96 -15.47
CA TYR A 95 -3.75 6.36 -15.18
C TYR A 95 -4.27 7.13 -16.40
N ALA A 96 -3.67 6.89 -17.58
CA ALA A 96 -4.13 7.49 -18.82
C ALA A 96 -5.56 7.03 -19.16
N ALA A 97 -5.84 5.73 -19.04
CA ALA A 97 -7.18 5.18 -19.27
C ALA A 97 -8.21 5.73 -18.28
N ARG A 98 -7.85 5.92 -17.00
CA ARG A 98 -8.73 6.52 -15.99
C ARG A 98 -9.04 7.99 -16.34
N ARG A 99 -8.02 8.77 -16.70
CA ARG A 99 -8.20 10.20 -17.05
C ARG A 99 -9.01 10.43 -18.32
N SER A 100 -9.00 9.49 -19.27
CA SER A 100 -9.76 9.56 -20.51
C SER A 100 -11.23 9.18 -20.36
N ARG A 101 -11.63 8.55 -19.24
CA ARG A 101 -13.03 8.18 -18.98
C ARG A 101 -13.77 9.33 -18.31
N PRO A 102 -15.04 9.60 -18.70
CA PRO A 102 -15.86 10.54 -17.96
C PRO A 102 -16.15 9.98 -16.58
N GLY A 103 -16.01 10.84 -15.55
CA GLY A 103 -16.39 10.54 -14.18
C GLY A 103 -17.89 10.80 -13.95
N TYR A 104 -18.42 10.22 -12.89
CA TYR A 104 -19.74 10.61 -12.40
C TYR A 104 -19.63 11.96 -11.68
N VAL A 105 -20.52 12.88 -11.99
CA VAL A 105 -20.58 14.20 -11.33
C VAL A 105 -21.56 14.08 -10.17
N PHE A 106 -21.05 14.09 -8.95
CA PHE A 106 -21.88 14.04 -7.76
C PHE A 106 -22.62 15.36 -7.54
N GLY A 107 -23.83 15.27 -7.02
CA GLY A 107 -24.65 16.44 -6.69
C GLY A 107 -24.06 17.29 -5.54
N LYS A 108 -24.65 18.47 -5.32
CA LYS A 108 -24.32 19.29 -4.15
C LYS A 108 -24.79 18.62 -2.87
N ASP A 109 -24.19 19.03 -1.75
CA ASP A 109 -24.53 18.48 -0.44
C ASP A 109 -26.02 18.63 -0.12
N THR A 110 -26.63 17.51 0.25
CA THR A 110 -28.02 17.47 0.72
C THR A 110 -28.14 17.93 2.18
N SER A 111 -29.37 18.11 2.68
CA SER A 111 -29.60 18.36 4.10
C SER A 111 -29.09 17.19 4.97
N TRP A 112 -29.23 15.95 4.49
CA TRP A 112 -28.73 14.77 5.18
C TRP A 112 -27.20 14.73 5.28
N GLN A 113 -26.48 15.23 4.25
CA GLN A 113 -25.04 15.35 4.30
C GLN A 113 -24.59 16.28 5.43
N ARG A 114 -25.25 17.43 5.57
CA ARG A 114 -24.96 18.40 6.64
C ARG A 114 -25.28 17.83 8.01
N GLU A 115 -26.47 17.22 8.17
CA GLU A 115 -26.85 16.55 9.40
C GLU A 115 -25.88 15.45 9.81
N PHE A 116 -25.38 14.67 8.84
CA PHE A 116 -24.37 13.63 9.08
C PHE A 116 -23.04 14.23 9.54
N GLU A 117 -22.63 15.34 8.98
CA GLU A 117 -21.39 16.05 9.34
C GLU A 117 -21.53 16.72 10.72
N ASP A 118 -22.62 17.39 10.98
CA ASP A 118 -22.93 18.03 12.28
C ASP A 118 -23.06 17.01 13.42
N ALA A 119 -23.40 15.77 13.13
CA ALA A 119 -23.45 14.68 14.11
C ALA A 119 -22.09 14.10 14.47
N PHE A 120 -21.00 14.64 13.94
CA PHE A 120 -19.64 14.23 14.34
C PHE A 120 -19.35 14.70 15.77
N PRO A 121 -18.94 13.79 16.70
CA PRO A 121 -18.86 14.11 18.12
C PRO A 121 -17.61 14.90 18.54
N TYR A 122 -16.77 15.28 17.60
CA TYR A 122 -15.53 16.01 17.83
C TYR A 122 -15.50 17.28 16.99
N GLU A 123 -14.67 18.24 17.40
CA GLU A 123 -14.38 19.42 16.61
C GLU A 123 -13.34 19.08 15.52
N GLU A 124 -13.64 19.44 14.29
CA GLU A 124 -12.73 19.24 13.17
C GLU A 124 -11.56 20.21 13.21
N THR A 125 -10.39 19.76 12.77
CA THR A 125 -9.26 20.65 12.52
C THR A 125 -9.42 21.38 11.19
N ASP A 126 -8.77 22.55 11.04
CA ASP A 126 -8.78 23.31 9.79
C ASP A 126 -8.32 22.47 8.59
N ASP A 127 -7.34 21.58 8.79
CA ASP A 127 -6.85 20.68 7.75
C ASP A 127 -7.88 19.62 7.35
N GLN A 128 -8.64 19.10 8.31
CA GLN A 128 -9.74 18.17 8.01
C GLN A 128 -10.84 18.86 7.21
N LEU A 129 -11.27 20.04 7.62
CA LEU A 129 -12.28 20.82 6.91
C LEU A 129 -11.83 21.12 5.48
N ARG A 130 -10.60 21.61 5.30
CA ARG A 130 -10.03 21.87 3.98
C ARG A 130 -10.01 20.60 3.11
N CYS A 131 -9.55 19.46 3.64
CA CYS A 131 -9.52 18.20 2.90
C CYS A 131 -10.93 17.73 2.50
N ILE A 132 -11.93 17.89 3.37
CA ILE A 132 -13.32 17.52 3.10
C ILE A 132 -13.87 18.37 1.95
N GLU A 133 -13.67 19.68 1.98
CA GLU A 133 -14.10 20.59 0.92
C GLU A 133 -13.43 20.26 -0.42
N GLU A 134 -12.14 20.03 -0.43
CA GLU A 134 -11.40 19.65 -1.63
C GLU A 134 -11.88 18.31 -2.23
N ILE A 135 -12.14 17.31 -1.40
CA ILE A 135 -12.66 16.00 -1.83
C ILE A 135 -14.06 16.17 -2.43
N LYS A 136 -14.94 16.92 -1.77
CA LYS A 136 -16.29 17.19 -2.28
C LYS A 136 -16.23 17.93 -3.62
N ALA A 137 -15.37 18.93 -3.73
CA ALA A 137 -15.16 19.67 -4.98
C ALA A 137 -14.62 18.77 -6.11
N ASP A 138 -13.74 17.81 -5.79
CA ASP A 138 -13.26 16.85 -6.79
C ASP A 138 -14.34 15.84 -7.19
N MET A 139 -15.18 15.37 -6.27
CA MET A 139 -16.31 14.49 -6.58
C MET A 139 -17.35 15.15 -7.50
N GLU A 140 -17.48 16.46 -7.45
CA GLU A 140 -18.40 17.26 -8.29
C GLU A 140 -17.85 17.57 -9.69
N LYS A 141 -16.64 17.10 -10.03
CA LYS A 141 -16.04 17.27 -11.37
C LYS A 141 -16.41 16.11 -12.31
N PRO A 142 -16.45 16.35 -13.63
CA PRO A 142 -16.75 15.31 -14.61
C PRO A 142 -15.55 14.38 -14.89
N VAL A 143 -14.63 14.23 -13.94
CA VAL A 143 -13.44 13.40 -14.03
C VAL A 143 -13.39 12.50 -12.79
N PRO A 144 -13.06 11.21 -12.93
CA PRO A 144 -12.92 10.33 -11.77
C PRO A 144 -11.90 10.90 -10.79
N MET A 145 -12.31 11.06 -9.52
CA MET A 145 -11.42 11.53 -8.47
C MET A 145 -10.31 10.49 -8.21
N ASP A 146 -9.07 10.98 -8.13
CA ASP A 146 -7.92 10.20 -7.67
C ASP A 146 -7.13 11.08 -6.70
N ARG A 147 -7.35 10.89 -5.40
CA ARG A 147 -6.81 11.77 -4.36
C ARG A 147 -6.11 10.96 -3.27
N LEU A 148 -4.90 11.36 -2.93
CA LEU A 148 -4.17 10.84 -1.79
C LEU A 148 -4.42 11.73 -0.56
N LEU A 149 -4.94 11.14 0.51
CA LEU A 149 -5.10 11.80 1.81
C LEU A 149 -3.95 11.35 2.74
N CYS A 150 -3.03 12.26 3.03
CA CYS A 150 -1.90 12.05 3.93
C CYS A 150 -2.20 12.63 5.32
N GLY A 151 -1.78 11.92 6.35
CA GLY A 151 -1.89 12.35 7.74
C GLY A 151 -1.40 11.26 8.68
N ASP A 152 -0.98 11.63 9.89
CA ASP A 152 -0.52 10.69 10.90
C ASP A 152 -1.65 9.81 11.46
N VAL A 153 -1.27 8.80 12.25
CA VAL A 153 -2.23 7.93 12.92
C VAL A 153 -3.04 8.74 13.93
N GLY A 154 -4.35 8.56 13.94
CA GLY A 154 -5.25 9.27 14.85
C GLY A 154 -5.78 10.63 14.36
N TYR A 155 -5.30 11.15 13.23
CA TYR A 155 -5.73 12.45 12.68
C TYR A 155 -7.06 12.41 11.89
N GLY A 156 -7.92 11.46 12.17
CA GLY A 156 -9.30 11.44 11.66
C GLY A 156 -9.47 11.19 10.17
N LYS A 157 -8.46 10.62 9.47
CA LYS A 157 -8.57 10.28 8.02
C LYS A 157 -9.82 9.48 7.68
N THR A 158 -10.26 8.62 8.60
CA THR A 158 -11.45 7.79 8.45
C THR A 158 -12.71 8.63 8.37
N GLU A 159 -12.85 9.69 9.17
CA GLU A 159 -14.02 10.58 9.12
C GLU A 159 -14.11 11.31 7.77
N VAL A 160 -12.97 11.79 7.24
CA VAL A 160 -12.92 12.40 5.91
C VAL A 160 -13.40 11.42 4.83
N ALA A 161 -12.95 10.17 4.89
CA ALA A 161 -13.41 9.12 3.97
C ALA A 161 -14.90 8.78 4.14
N LEU A 162 -15.41 8.79 5.38
CA LEU A 162 -16.83 8.55 5.68
C LEU A 162 -17.74 9.62 5.07
N ARG A 163 -17.35 10.89 5.12
CA ARG A 163 -18.11 11.99 4.50
C ARG A 163 -18.17 11.87 2.98
N ALA A 164 -17.06 11.47 2.36
CA ALA A 164 -17.04 11.18 0.92
C ALA A 164 -17.92 9.97 0.56
N ALA A 165 -17.86 8.90 1.37
CA ALA A 165 -18.69 7.72 1.21
C ALA A 165 -20.18 8.06 1.34
N PHE A 166 -20.55 8.85 2.35
CA PHE A 166 -21.92 9.29 2.56
C PHE A 166 -22.45 10.09 1.36
N LYS A 167 -21.65 11.04 0.86
CA LYS A 167 -22.00 11.81 -0.35
C LYS A 167 -22.25 10.90 -1.57
N ALA A 168 -21.42 9.88 -1.76
CA ALA A 168 -21.58 8.94 -2.85
C ALA A 168 -22.88 8.12 -2.71
N VAL A 169 -23.20 7.64 -1.51
CA VAL A 169 -24.42 6.88 -1.25
C VAL A 169 -25.67 7.75 -1.41
N MET A 170 -25.62 9.01 -1.02
CA MET A 170 -26.74 9.95 -1.23
C MET A 170 -27.07 10.16 -2.71
N ASP A 171 -26.09 9.98 -3.60
CA ASP A 171 -26.26 9.98 -5.06
C ASP A 171 -26.52 8.56 -5.63
N SER A 172 -26.95 7.62 -4.80
CA SER A 172 -27.26 6.23 -5.17
C SER A 172 -26.06 5.49 -5.80
N LYS A 173 -24.83 5.81 -5.35
CA LYS A 173 -23.62 5.10 -5.76
C LYS A 173 -23.16 4.18 -4.65
N GLN A 174 -22.68 3.02 -5.04
CA GLN A 174 -22.08 2.06 -4.12
C GLN A 174 -20.63 2.44 -3.80
N VAL A 175 -20.21 2.15 -2.57
CA VAL A 175 -18.88 2.45 -2.06
C VAL A 175 -18.16 1.15 -1.67
N ALA A 176 -16.93 1.00 -2.11
CA ALA A 176 -16.05 -0.08 -1.67
C ALA A 176 -14.88 0.50 -0.87
N LEU A 177 -14.71 0.07 0.38
CA LEU A 177 -13.57 0.39 1.22
C LEU A 177 -12.61 -0.81 1.29
N LEU A 178 -11.47 -0.69 0.65
CA LEU A 178 -10.43 -1.70 0.66
C LEU A 178 -9.43 -1.45 1.80
N VAL A 179 -9.17 -2.46 2.62
CA VAL A 179 -8.24 -2.39 3.75
C VAL A 179 -7.25 -3.56 3.76
N PRO A 180 -6.04 -3.37 4.32
CA PRO A 180 -4.98 -4.38 4.22
C PRO A 180 -5.19 -5.61 5.11
N THR A 181 -5.96 -5.50 6.20
CA THR A 181 -6.14 -6.59 7.16
C THR A 181 -7.59 -6.83 7.53
N THR A 182 -7.92 -8.06 7.95
CA THR A 182 -9.26 -8.44 8.39
C THR A 182 -9.69 -7.71 9.68
N ILE A 183 -8.74 -7.35 10.54
CA ILE A 183 -9.01 -6.60 11.76
C ILE A 183 -9.45 -5.18 11.39
N LEU A 184 -8.74 -4.52 10.48
CA LEU A 184 -9.13 -3.20 9.99
C LEU A 184 -10.46 -3.24 9.24
N ALA A 185 -10.75 -4.30 8.49
CA ALA A 185 -12.06 -4.47 7.85
C ALA A 185 -13.19 -4.48 8.87
N GLN A 186 -13.02 -5.22 9.97
CA GLN A 186 -14.01 -5.27 11.04
C GLN A 186 -14.17 -3.92 11.74
N GLN A 187 -13.07 -3.25 12.08
CA GLN A 187 -13.10 -1.92 12.71
C GLN A 187 -13.82 -0.88 11.84
N HIS A 188 -13.48 -0.81 10.56
CA HIS A 188 -14.12 0.14 9.64
C HIS A 188 -15.60 -0.21 9.40
N TYR A 189 -15.94 -1.50 9.32
CA TYR A 189 -17.33 -1.94 9.23
C TYR A 189 -18.14 -1.45 10.42
N GLU A 190 -17.66 -1.67 11.65
CA GLU A 190 -18.33 -1.25 12.87
C GLU A 190 -18.47 0.28 12.95
N THR A 191 -17.41 1.00 12.61
CA THR A 191 -17.41 2.46 12.55
C THR A 191 -18.43 2.98 11.55
N MET A 192 -18.44 2.46 10.31
CA MET A 192 -19.38 2.86 9.27
C MET A 192 -20.82 2.52 9.65
N ARG A 193 -21.04 1.31 10.15
CA ARG A 193 -22.37 0.87 10.61
C ARG A 193 -22.90 1.76 11.72
N SER A 194 -22.06 2.15 12.68
CA SER A 194 -22.45 3.05 13.76
C SER A 194 -22.77 4.46 13.26
N ARG A 195 -21.91 5.02 12.41
CA ARG A 195 -22.05 6.38 11.85
C ARG A 195 -23.26 6.50 10.92
N PHE A 196 -23.55 5.45 10.15
CA PHE A 196 -24.67 5.44 9.20
C PHE A 196 -25.98 4.91 9.81
N ALA A 197 -26.00 4.53 11.09
CA ALA A 197 -27.14 3.86 11.72
C ALA A 197 -28.46 4.66 11.66
N ARG A 198 -28.42 5.99 11.53
CA ARG A 198 -29.60 6.86 11.44
C ARG A 198 -30.15 7.00 10.01
N TYR A 199 -29.46 6.46 9.02
CA TYR A 199 -29.78 6.60 7.61
C TYR A 199 -30.09 5.22 7.00
N PRO A 200 -30.89 5.16 5.94
CA PRO A 200 -31.21 3.91 5.26
C PRO A 200 -30.03 3.42 4.39
N ILE A 201 -28.86 3.22 5.02
CA ILE A 201 -27.61 2.79 4.36
C ILE A 201 -27.25 1.40 4.85
N THR A 202 -27.12 0.47 3.91
CA THR A 202 -26.70 -0.90 4.17
C THR A 202 -25.20 -1.04 4.03
N VAL A 203 -24.53 -1.38 5.15
CA VAL A 203 -23.09 -1.62 5.18
C VAL A 203 -22.82 -3.11 5.38
N GLU A 204 -21.97 -3.70 4.55
CA GLU A 204 -21.55 -5.09 4.66
C GLU A 204 -20.02 -5.25 4.69
N VAL A 205 -19.56 -6.38 5.26
CA VAL A 205 -18.13 -6.68 5.35
C VAL A 205 -17.79 -7.96 4.57
N MET A 206 -16.73 -7.89 3.77
CA MET A 206 -16.15 -9.03 3.05
C MET A 206 -14.75 -9.32 3.57
N SER A 207 -14.62 -10.35 4.38
CA SER A 207 -13.34 -10.78 4.95
C SER A 207 -13.31 -12.30 5.12
N ARG A 208 -12.13 -12.85 5.40
CA ARG A 208 -11.97 -14.30 5.67
C ARG A 208 -12.77 -14.79 6.90
N PHE A 209 -13.32 -13.89 7.71
CA PHE A 209 -14.19 -14.27 8.85
C PHE A 209 -15.62 -14.60 8.42
N ARG A 210 -16.00 -14.25 7.19
CA ARG A 210 -17.28 -14.66 6.59
C ARG A 210 -17.10 -15.98 5.85
N THR A 211 -18.08 -16.84 5.95
CA THR A 211 -18.11 -18.07 5.18
C THR A 211 -18.23 -17.79 3.68
N PRO A 212 -17.80 -18.72 2.79
CA PRO A 212 -17.95 -18.54 1.35
C PRO A 212 -19.41 -18.34 0.91
N LYS A 213 -20.37 -18.93 1.63
CA LYS A 213 -21.80 -18.75 1.39
C LYS A 213 -22.25 -17.31 1.69
N GLU A 214 -21.83 -16.77 2.82
CA GLU A 214 -22.13 -15.38 3.20
C GLU A 214 -21.49 -14.39 2.24
N GLN A 215 -20.21 -14.59 1.85
CA GLN A 215 -19.54 -13.73 0.88
C GLN A 215 -20.28 -13.73 -0.47
N LYS A 216 -20.75 -14.91 -0.93
CA LYS A 216 -21.52 -15.02 -2.16
C LYS A 216 -22.88 -14.31 -2.05
N ALA A 217 -23.51 -14.33 -0.89
CA ALA A 217 -24.75 -13.60 -0.65
C ALA A 217 -24.52 -12.08 -0.69
N VAL A 218 -23.47 -11.58 -0.02
CA VAL A 218 -23.11 -10.15 -0.06
C VAL A 218 -22.82 -9.69 -1.49
N LEU A 219 -22.10 -10.49 -2.29
CA LEU A 219 -21.84 -10.16 -3.70
C LEU A 219 -23.12 -10.11 -4.53
N ALA A 220 -24.06 -11.03 -4.29
CA ALA A 220 -25.37 -11.01 -4.97
C ALA A 220 -26.20 -9.80 -4.57
N ASP A 221 -26.16 -9.41 -3.29
CA ASP A 221 -26.85 -8.22 -2.77
C ASP A 221 -26.22 -6.93 -3.28
N LEU A 222 -24.88 -6.89 -3.38
CA LEU A 222 -24.15 -5.78 -4.00
C LEU A 222 -24.52 -5.62 -5.47
N ALA A 223 -24.52 -6.72 -6.24
CA ALA A 223 -24.90 -6.71 -7.65
C ALA A 223 -26.37 -6.30 -7.88
N ALA A 224 -27.23 -6.57 -6.91
CA ALA A 224 -28.64 -6.20 -6.94
C ALA A 224 -28.93 -4.77 -6.40
N GLY A 225 -27.90 -4.01 -6.00
CA GLY A 225 -28.03 -2.67 -5.43
C GLY A 225 -28.63 -2.62 -4.03
N ARG A 226 -28.62 -3.72 -3.28
CA ARG A 226 -29.14 -3.78 -1.90
C ARG A 226 -28.08 -3.48 -0.83
N VAL A 227 -26.83 -3.41 -1.21
CA VAL A 227 -25.71 -3.01 -0.35
C VAL A 227 -25.13 -1.72 -0.88
N ASP A 228 -25.06 -0.71 -0.05
CA ASP A 228 -24.57 0.61 -0.41
C ASP A 228 -23.07 0.73 -0.16
N VAL A 229 -22.58 0.13 0.92
CA VAL A 229 -21.17 0.17 1.30
C VAL A 229 -20.64 -1.23 1.59
N VAL A 230 -19.54 -1.61 0.97
CA VAL A 230 -18.83 -2.84 1.29
C VAL A 230 -17.42 -2.53 1.79
N VAL A 231 -17.07 -3.12 2.94
CA VAL A 231 -15.72 -3.06 3.51
C VAL A 231 -15.03 -4.40 3.32
N GLY A 232 -13.85 -4.44 2.76
CA GLY A 232 -13.19 -5.73 2.51
C GLY A 232 -11.68 -5.69 2.44
N THR A 233 -11.10 -6.90 2.46
CA THR A 233 -9.67 -7.10 2.21
C THR A 233 -9.49 -7.67 0.83
N HIS A 234 -8.35 -7.39 0.20
CA HIS A 234 -7.99 -8.06 -1.05
C HIS A 234 -7.89 -9.58 -0.81
N PRO A 235 -8.59 -10.43 -1.55
CA PRO A 235 -8.43 -11.88 -1.44
C PRO A 235 -7.00 -12.24 -1.82
N ALA A 236 -6.25 -12.80 -0.85
CA ALA A 236 -4.89 -13.27 -1.07
C ALA A 236 -4.94 -14.48 -2.01
N GLY A 237 -4.74 -14.29 -3.29
CA GLY A 237 -4.65 -15.37 -4.27
C GLY A 237 -5.29 -15.13 -5.63
N ASP A 238 -6.17 -14.18 -5.78
CA ASP A 238 -6.84 -13.96 -7.07
C ASP A 238 -6.44 -12.61 -7.68
N ARG A 239 -5.30 -12.61 -8.39
CA ARG A 239 -4.83 -11.45 -9.18
C ARG A 239 -5.70 -11.18 -10.41
N LYS A 240 -6.80 -11.94 -10.61
CA LYS A 240 -7.62 -11.88 -11.82
C LYS A 240 -8.99 -11.23 -11.64
N SER A 241 -9.35 -10.81 -10.43
CA SER A 241 -10.67 -10.24 -10.14
C SER A 241 -10.62 -8.79 -9.64
N VAL A 242 -9.77 -7.96 -10.23
CA VAL A 242 -9.89 -6.50 -10.09
C VAL A 242 -10.19 -5.95 -11.48
N VAL A 243 -11.44 -5.76 -11.75
CA VAL A 243 -11.92 -4.91 -12.84
C VAL A 243 -12.48 -3.66 -12.23
#